data_464763ddcf5d2ee3ecc5855710a4c85b
#
_entry.id   464763ddcf5d2ee3ecc5855710a4c85b
#
_cell.length_a   1.000
_cell.length_b   1.000
_cell.length_c   1.000
_cell.angle_alpha   90.00
_cell.angle_beta   90.00
_cell.angle_gamma   90.00
#
_symmetry.space_group_name_H-M   'P 1'
#
loop_
_entity.id
_entity.type
_entity.pdbx_description
1 polymer ?
#
loop_
_entity_poly.entity_id
_entity_poly.type
_entity_poly.pdbx_seq_one_letter_code
_entity_poly.pdbx_strand_id
1 'polypeptide(L)'
;MLNNYKIKICGLTDEKNFSKLKKYPIDYFGFIFYDKSPRYILNNPNHSFIKEIKNKVAVFVNERIDAVLNILEVYNFSYVQLHGNENSDYCRKLKEKGVKIIKSYLIMKEEDLKNIKINKESVDYFLFDYKSDKYGGSGKTFDWEILNNKFFDKPYFLSGGLSLDNINNINMIKDKEKPYCLDLNSKFEESPGIKDIEKISKLFNLNL
;
A
#
# COMPACT_ATOMS: atom_id res chain seq x y z
N MET A 1 0.13 -19.96 6.27
CA MET A 1 -0.36 -19.06 7.34
C MET A 1 -0.01 -17.63 6.99
N LEU A 2 -0.94 -16.69 7.16
CA LEU A 2 -0.70 -15.23 6.98
C LEU A 2 0.52 -14.73 7.78
N ASN A 3 0.91 -15.47 8.82
CA ASN A 3 2.10 -15.18 9.65
C ASN A 3 3.42 -15.04 8.88
N ASN A 4 3.45 -15.44 7.61
CA ASN A 4 4.64 -15.28 6.76
C ASN A 4 4.67 -13.93 6.01
N TYR A 5 3.59 -13.16 6.07
CA TYR A 5 3.46 -11.88 5.37
C TYR A 5 3.20 -10.75 6.35
N LYS A 6 3.77 -9.59 6.07
CA LYS A 6 3.31 -8.35 6.68
C LYS A 6 1.96 -7.95 6.09
N ILE A 7 1.12 -7.29 6.88
CA ILE A 7 -0.20 -6.84 6.44
C ILE A 7 -0.26 -5.31 6.51
N LYS A 8 -0.63 -4.70 5.40
CA LYS A 8 -0.96 -3.28 5.31
C LYS A 8 -2.45 -3.11 5.04
N ILE A 9 -3.11 -2.27 5.83
CA ILE A 9 -4.49 -1.83 5.58
C ILE A 9 -4.44 -0.38 5.12
N CYS A 10 -4.85 -0.14 3.87
CA CYS A 10 -4.72 1.16 3.21
C CYS A 10 -6.05 1.90 3.08
N GLY A 11 -6.00 3.23 3.00
CA GLY A 11 -7.16 4.08 2.73
C GLY A 11 -8.07 4.30 3.92
N LEU A 12 -7.52 4.39 5.12
CA LEU A 12 -8.26 4.66 6.36
C LEU A 12 -8.63 6.14 6.46
N THR A 13 -9.86 6.43 6.90
CA THR A 13 -10.35 7.80 7.08
C THR A 13 -11.04 8.04 8.42
N ASP A 14 -11.36 7.01 9.18
CA ASP A 14 -12.17 7.12 10.40
C ASP A 14 -11.45 6.57 11.65
N GLU A 15 -11.43 7.36 12.71
CA GLU A 15 -10.77 7.01 13.96
C GLU A 15 -11.43 5.84 14.70
N LYS A 16 -12.78 5.78 14.67
CA LYS A 16 -13.51 4.69 15.35
C LYS A 16 -13.26 3.36 14.63
N ASN A 17 -13.23 3.40 13.30
CA ASN A 17 -12.89 2.24 12.48
C ASN A 17 -11.44 1.80 12.74
N PHE A 18 -10.48 2.74 12.76
CA PHE A 18 -9.10 2.46 13.13
C PHE A 18 -8.99 1.82 14.53
N SER A 19 -9.73 2.32 15.51
CA SER A 19 -9.72 1.77 16.89
C SER A 19 -10.17 0.31 16.98
N LYS A 20 -10.99 -0.15 16.04
CA LYS A 20 -11.34 -1.57 15.91
C LYS A 20 -10.22 -2.36 15.24
N LEU A 21 -9.57 -1.79 14.22
CA LEU A 21 -8.50 -2.43 13.44
C LEU A 21 -7.22 -2.67 14.24
N LYS A 22 -6.84 -1.76 15.13
CA LYS A 22 -5.61 -1.89 15.94
C LYS A 22 -5.56 -3.13 16.85
N LYS A 23 -6.68 -3.85 16.99
CA LYS A 23 -6.76 -5.11 17.73
C LYS A 23 -6.22 -6.32 16.94
N TYR A 24 -6.04 -6.16 15.64
CA TYR A 24 -5.52 -7.20 14.74
C TYR A 24 -4.02 -7.01 14.51
N PRO A 25 -3.29 -8.06 14.16
CA PRO A 25 -1.84 -8.00 13.90
C PRO A 25 -1.56 -7.35 12.53
N ILE A 26 -1.92 -6.07 12.40
CA ILE A 26 -1.69 -5.25 11.21
C ILE A 26 -0.36 -4.53 11.38
N ASP A 27 0.53 -4.67 10.38
CA ASP A 27 1.88 -4.10 10.42
C ASP A 27 1.93 -2.65 9.95
N TYR A 28 1.08 -2.27 8.98
CA TYR A 28 1.08 -0.92 8.40
C TYR A 28 -0.33 -0.40 8.21
N PHE A 29 -0.52 0.91 8.46
CA PHE A 29 -1.76 1.65 8.24
C PHE A 29 -1.54 2.74 7.20
N GLY A 30 -2.28 2.68 6.07
CA GLY A 30 -2.15 3.62 4.96
C GLY A 30 -3.19 4.72 4.98
N PHE A 31 -2.73 5.96 4.81
CA PHE A 31 -3.56 7.17 4.74
C PHE A 31 -3.32 7.88 3.41
N ILE A 32 -4.39 8.13 2.65
CA ILE A 32 -4.30 8.66 1.29
C ILE A 32 -4.41 10.18 1.31
N PHE A 33 -3.35 10.84 0.84
CA PHE A 33 -3.26 12.30 0.64
C PHE A 33 -3.35 12.63 -0.85
N TYR A 34 -4.43 12.20 -1.49
CA TYR A 34 -4.76 12.48 -2.88
C TYR A 34 -6.20 12.95 -2.96
N ASP A 35 -6.42 14.20 -3.29
CA ASP A 35 -7.71 14.91 -3.21
C ASP A 35 -8.81 14.31 -4.10
N LYS A 36 -8.43 13.65 -5.20
CA LYS A 36 -9.37 12.96 -6.09
C LYS A 36 -9.79 11.57 -5.61
N SER A 37 -9.19 11.09 -4.52
CA SER A 37 -9.54 9.80 -3.93
C SER A 37 -10.78 9.94 -3.05
N PRO A 38 -11.76 9.02 -3.13
CA PRO A 38 -12.86 8.97 -2.17
C PRO A 38 -12.38 8.62 -0.74
N ARG A 39 -11.09 8.27 -0.59
CA ARG A 39 -10.42 7.95 0.69
C ARG A 39 -9.43 9.06 1.09
N TYR A 40 -9.62 10.28 0.59
CA TYR A 40 -8.78 11.42 0.96
C TYR A 40 -8.96 11.74 2.43
N ILE A 41 -7.90 11.56 3.21
CA ILE A 41 -7.99 11.63 4.67
C ILE A 41 -8.32 13.03 5.18
N LEU A 42 -7.88 14.07 4.49
CA LEU A 42 -8.12 15.46 4.92
C LEU A 42 -9.59 15.92 4.72
N ASN A 43 -10.43 15.11 4.06
CA ASN A 43 -11.88 15.32 4.07
C ASN A 43 -12.52 15.03 5.43
N ASN A 44 -11.85 14.27 6.30
CA ASN A 44 -12.30 14.05 7.67
C ASN A 44 -11.76 15.17 8.57
N PRO A 45 -12.58 15.99 9.24
CA PRO A 45 -12.12 17.06 10.13
C PRO A 45 -11.34 16.51 11.35
N ASN A 46 -11.58 15.26 11.73
CA ASN A 46 -10.93 14.60 12.87
C ASN A 46 -9.70 13.77 12.49
N HIS A 47 -8.94 14.18 11.47
CA HIS A 47 -7.77 13.44 10.99
C HIS A 47 -6.53 13.51 11.92
N SER A 48 -6.59 14.27 13.00
CA SER A 48 -5.47 14.43 13.97
C SER A 48 -5.05 13.12 14.65
N PHE A 49 -5.95 12.13 14.75
CA PHE A 49 -5.66 10.82 15.35
C PHE A 49 -4.49 10.09 14.66
N ILE A 50 -4.19 10.43 13.40
CA ILE A 50 -3.07 9.85 12.65
C ILE A 50 -1.75 10.08 13.38
N LYS A 51 -1.57 11.19 14.11
CA LYS A 51 -0.31 11.54 14.77
C LYS A 51 0.16 10.44 15.73
N GLU A 52 -0.77 9.80 16.41
CA GLU A 52 -0.50 8.80 17.45
C GLU A 52 -0.25 7.39 16.89
N ILE A 53 -0.43 7.19 15.57
CA ILE A 53 -0.32 5.86 14.96
C ILE A 53 1.14 5.57 14.63
N LYS A 54 1.61 4.40 15.05
CA LYS A 54 2.89 3.83 14.64
C LYS A 54 2.75 3.10 13.29
N ASN A 55 3.87 2.94 12.57
CA ASN A 55 3.91 2.22 11.29
C ASN A 55 2.87 2.70 10.26
N LYS A 56 2.66 4.00 10.21
CA LYS A 56 1.75 4.63 9.26
C LYS A 56 2.47 4.98 7.96
N VAL A 57 1.73 4.85 6.85
CA VAL A 57 2.21 5.10 5.49
C VAL A 57 1.38 6.23 4.88
N ALA A 58 2.03 7.33 4.49
CA ALA A 58 1.40 8.39 3.73
C ALA A 58 1.42 8.05 2.24
N VAL A 59 0.26 8.06 1.58
CA VAL A 59 0.12 7.70 0.17
C VAL A 59 -0.16 8.95 -0.66
N PHE A 60 0.68 9.21 -1.66
CA PHE A 60 0.60 10.35 -2.56
C PHE A 60 0.54 9.92 -4.03
N VAL A 61 0.00 10.78 -4.87
CA VAL A 61 -0.07 10.61 -6.34
C VAL A 61 0.36 11.91 -6.99
N ASN A 62 1.58 11.98 -7.53
CA ASN A 62 2.14 13.12 -8.24
C ASN A 62 2.04 14.45 -7.46
N GLU A 63 2.16 14.40 -6.14
CA GLU A 63 2.08 15.59 -5.28
C GLU A 63 3.39 16.38 -5.32
N ARG A 64 3.33 17.67 -5.02
CA ARG A 64 4.52 18.53 -4.91
C ARG A 64 5.34 18.11 -3.68
N ILE A 65 6.65 18.11 -3.84
CA ILE A 65 7.56 17.61 -2.79
C ILE A 65 7.46 18.41 -1.48
N ASP A 66 7.28 19.73 -1.58
CA ASP A 66 7.09 20.60 -0.42
C ASP A 66 5.82 20.29 0.37
N ALA A 67 4.71 20.00 -0.33
CA ALA A 67 3.47 19.55 0.30
C ALA A 67 3.63 18.19 0.97
N VAL A 68 4.31 17.25 0.31
CA VAL A 68 4.63 15.95 0.90
C VAL A 68 5.44 16.13 2.18
N LEU A 69 6.53 16.89 2.13
CA LEU A 69 7.40 17.11 3.30
C LEU A 69 6.65 17.73 4.47
N ASN A 70 5.79 18.71 4.21
CA ASN A 70 4.94 19.31 5.24
C ASN A 70 4.01 18.28 5.91
N ILE A 71 3.35 17.42 5.13
CA ILE A 71 2.48 16.36 5.66
C ILE A 71 3.27 15.35 6.49
N LEU A 72 4.46 14.95 6.02
CA LEU A 72 5.32 14.02 6.75
C LEU A 72 5.72 14.56 8.10
N GLU A 73 6.07 15.86 8.18
CA GLU A 73 6.43 16.54 9.43
C GLU A 73 5.22 16.69 10.36
N VAL A 74 4.11 17.25 9.85
CA VAL A 74 2.88 17.51 10.66
C VAL A 74 2.35 16.25 11.32
N TYR A 75 2.39 15.11 10.62
CA TYR A 75 1.84 13.84 11.12
C TYR A 75 2.92 12.84 11.55
N ASN A 76 4.20 13.18 11.47
CA ASN A 76 5.33 12.33 11.85
C ASN A 76 5.31 10.96 11.12
N PHE A 77 5.28 11.00 9.78
CA PHE A 77 5.36 9.79 8.96
C PHE A 77 6.80 9.33 8.75
N SER A 78 7.02 8.01 8.87
CA SER A 78 8.31 7.36 8.55
C SER A 78 8.28 6.62 7.21
N TYR A 79 7.10 6.41 6.63
CA TYR A 79 6.92 5.72 5.36
C TYR A 79 6.08 6.56 4.39
N VAL A 80 6.53 6.59 3.15
CA VAL A 80 5.83 7.25 2.04
C VAL A 80 5.59 6.25 0.93
N GLN A 81 4.36 6.14 0.46
CA GLN A 81 4.02 5.42 -0.75
C GLN A 81 3.77 6.42 -1.87
N LEU A 82 4.55 6.31 -2.93
CA LEU A 82 4.47 7.11 -4.14
C LEU A 82 3.74 6.31 -5.22
N HIS A 83 2.49 6.66 -5.44
CA HIS A 83 1.56 5.88 -6.29
C HIS A 83 1.32 6.51 -7.67
N GLY A 84 2.05 7.55 -8.01
CA GLY A 84 2.03 8.24 -9.29
C GLY A 84 3.26 7.94 -10.16
N ASN A 85 3.68 8.94 -10.94
CA ASN A 85 4.81 8.86 -11.88
C ASN A 85 6.08 9.53 -11.32
N GLU A 86 6.23 9.56 -9.99
CA GLU A 86 7.37 10.17 -9.33
C GLU A 86 8.67 9.48 -9.77
N ASN A 87 9.65 10.27 -10.21
CA ASN A 87 10.92 9.78 -10.73
C ASN A 87 11.95 9.51 -9.62
N SER A 88 13.11 8.99 -10.01
CA SER A 88 14.19 8.64 -9.08
C SER A 88 14.71 9.83 -8.28
N ASP A 89 14.79 11.02 -8.88
CA ASP A 89 15.27 12.23 -8.20
C ASP A 89 14.27 12.68 -7.13
N TYR A 90 12.99 12.59 -7.41
CA TYR A 90 11.94 12.87 -6.43
C TYR A 90 12.04 11.90 -5.23
N CYS A 91 12.16 10.59 -5.52
CA CYS A 91 12.32 9.57 -4.47
C CYS A 91 13.57 9.81 -3.63
N ARG A 92 14.71 10.13 -4.26
CA ARG A 92 15.97 10.41 -3.58
C ARG A 92 15.87 11.60 -2.63
N LYS A 93 15.27 12.72 -3.06
CA LYS A 93 15.06 13.90 -2.22
C LYS A 93 14.24 13.61 -0.96
N LEU A 94 13.21 12.76 -1.06
CA LEU A 94 12.44 12.33 0.10
C LEU A 94 13.25 11.39 1.00
N LYS A 95 14.00 10.47 0.40
CA LYS A 95 14.84 9.52 1.15
C LYS A 95 15.92 10.23 1.97
N GLU A 96 16.51 11.33 1.45
CA GLU A 96 17.45 12.19 2.17
C GLU A 96 16.85 12.83 3.44
N LYS A 97 15.53 12.88 3.55
CA LYS A 97 14.80 13.29 4.77
C LYS A 97 14.57 12.15 5.78
N GLY A 98 15.15 10.98 5.54
CA GLY A 98 15.11 9.84 6.47
C GLY A 98 13.84 9.00 6.40
N VAL A 99 12.96 9.22 5.41
CA VAL A 99 11.75 8.41 5.26
C VAL A 99 11.98 7.19 4.36
N LYS A 100 11.24 6.12 4.61
CA LYS A 100 11.25 4.91 3.78
C LYS A 100 10.30 5.07 2.60
N ILE A 101 10.79 4.76 1.41
CA ILE A 101 10.05 4.96 0.16
C ILE A 101 9.49 3.62 -0.35
N ILE A 102 8.17 3.58 -0.52
CA ILE A 102 7.44 2.50 -1.20
C ILE A 102 7.02 3.05 -2.57
N LYS A 103 7.62 2.56 -3.66
CA LYS A 103 7.27 3.02 -5.02
C LYS A 103 6.31 2.05 -5.68
N SER A 104 5.16 2.56 -6.08
CA SER A 104 4.13 1.77 -6.75
C SER A 104 4.37 1.68 -8.25
N TYR A 105 4.08 0.49 -8.80
CA TYR A 105 4.07 0.17 -10.22
C TYR A 105 2.75 -0.50 -10.58
N LEU A 106 2.12 0.00 -11.63
CA LEU A 106 0.87 -0.54 -12.14
C LEU A 106 1.17 -1.67 -13.12
N ILE A 107 0.77 -2.88 -12.75
CA ILE A 107 1.08 -4.12 -13.47
C ILE A 107 -0.20 -4.72 -14.03
N MET A 108 -0.17 -5.13 -15.29
CA MET A 108 -1.21 -5.91 -15.93
C MET A 108 -0.62 -7.16 -16.62
N LYS A 109 0.60 -7.04 -17.14
CA LYS A 109 1.30 -8.09 -17.88
C LYS A 109 2.80 -8.07 -17.58
N GLU A 110 3.50 -9.13 -17.96
CA GLU A 110 4.93 -9.31 -17.65
C GLU A 110 5.82 -8.17 -18.18
N GLU A 111 5.46 -7.58 -19.33
CA GLU A 111 6.23 -6.47 -19.90
C GLU A 111 6.24 -5.22 -19.00
N ASP A 112 5.19 -5.03 -18.19
CA ASP A 112 5.14 -3.90 -17.27
C ASP A 112 6.24 -4.02 -16.20
N LEU A 113 6.59 -5.24 -15.76
CA LEU A 113 7.70 -5.49 -14.84
C LEU A 113 9.06 -5.18 -15.46
N LYS A 114 9.23 -5.44 -16.78
CA LYS A 114 10.47 -5.12 -17.51
C LYS A 114 10.69 -3.61 -17.67
N ASN A 115 9.61 -2.84 -17.59
CA ASN A 115 9.63 -1.38 -17.75
C ASN A 115 9.89 -0.61 -16.45
N ILE A 116 10.19 -1.29 -15.35
CA ILE A 116 10.57 -0.64 -14.08
C ILE A 116 11.95 0.00 -14.24
N LYS A 117 11.98 1.34 -14.41
CA LYS A 117 13.20 2.12 -14.71
C LYS A 117 13.69 2.98 -13.55
N ILE A 118 13.21 2.78 -12.34
CA ILE A 118 13.64 3.60 -11.21
C ILE A 118 15.06 3.19 -10.77
N ASN A 119 15.84 4.19 -10.32
CA ASN A 119 17.06 3.87 -9.58
C ASN A 119 16.69 3.17 -8.27
N LYS A 120 17.06 1.92 -8.15
CA LYS A 120 16.68 1.05 -7.02
C LYS A 120 17.20 1.56 -5.68
N GLU A 121 18.28 2.32 -5.65
CA GLU A 121 18.81 2.92 -4.42
C GLU A 121 17.94 4.06 -3.90
N SER A 122 17.14 4.68 -4.77
CA SER A 122 16.23 5.76 -4.38
C SER A 122 14.96 5.28 -3.68
N VAL A 123 14.72 3.96 -3.61
CA VAL A 123 13.53 3.36 -2.99
C VAL A 123 13.91 2.25 -2.01
N ASP A 124 13.05 1.96 -1.05
CA ASP A 124 13.26 0.89 -0.07
C ASP A 124 12.40 -0.34 -0.40
N TYR A 125 11.23 -0.12 -0.97
CA TYR A 125 10.27 -1.15 -1.33
C TYR A 125 9.65 -0.86 -2.69
N PHE A 126 9.28 -1.92 -3.42
CA PHE A 126 8.34 -1.84 -4.52
C PHE A 126 6.92 -2.10 -4.02
N LEU A 127 5.93 -1.64 -4.76
CA LEU A 127 4.54 -2.06 -4.61
C LEU A 127 3.99 -2.36 -6.00
N PHE A 128 3.45 -3.57 -6.18
CA PHE A 128 2.80 -3.97 -7.42
C PHE A 128 1.29 -3.92 -7.24
N ASP A 129 0.63 -3.08 -8.03
CA ASP A 129 -0.82 -2.92 -8.03
C ASP A 129 -1.38 -3.23 -9.42
N TYR A 130 -2.66 -3.59 -9.49
CA TYR A 130 -3.32 -3.81 -10.77
C TYR A 130 -3.46 -2.52 -11.57
N LYS A 131 -3.02 -2.56 -12.83
CA LYS A 131 -3.17 -1.43 -13.76
C LYS A 131 -4.64 -1.25 -14.13
N SER A 132 -5.23 -0.15 -13.70
CA SER A 132 -6.57 0.26 -14.07
C SER A 132 -6.56 1.67 -14.64
N ASP A 133 -7.62 2.06 -15.35
CA ASP A 133 -7.78 3.42 -15.89
C ASP A 133 -7.98 4.48 -14.78
N LYS A 134 -8.21 4.03 -13.55
CA LYS A 134 -8.35 4.91 -12.36
C LYS A 134 -7.27 4.55 -11.34
N TYR A 135 -6.66 5.57 -10.74
CA TYR A 135 -5.70 5.38 -9.65
C TYR A 135 -6.39 4.73 -8.45
N GLY A 136 -6.09 3.41 -8.26
CA GLY A 136 -6.52 2.62 -7.11
C GLY A 136 -7.99 2.18 -7.09
N GLY A 137 -8.28 1.12 -6.36
CA GLY A 137 -9.64 0.70 -6.00
C GLY A 137 -10.48 0.01 -7.07
N SER A 138 -9.90 -0.45 -8.18
CA SER A 138 -10.64 -1.18 -9.23
C SER A 138 -11.20 -2.53 -8.74
N GLY A 139 -10.59 -3.12 -7.71
CA GLY A 139 -10.93 -4.44 -7.19
C GLY A 139 -10.61 -5.60 -8.13
N LYS A 140 -9.87 -5.36 -9.22
CA LYS A 140 -9.36 -6.37 -10.14
C LYS A 140 -7.93 -6.75 -9.75
N THR A 141 -7.50 -7.97 -10.15
CA THR A 141 -6.15 -8.48 -9.97
C THR A 141 -5.48 -8.69 -11.32
N PHE A 142 -4.15 -8.63 -11.34
CA PHE A 142 -3.36 -9.19 -12.43
C PHE A 142 -3.02 -10.65 -12.09
N ASP A 143 -2.53 -11.38 -13.08
CA ASP A 143 -2.04 -12.75 -12.85
C ASP A 143 -0.73 -12.70 -12.06
N TRP A 144 -0.78 -13.15 -10.80
CA TRP A 144 0.39 -13.11 -9.91
C TRP A 144 1.48 -14.11 -10.29
N GLU A 145 1.20 -15.10 -11.14
CA GLU A 145 2.23 -16.02 -11.64
C GLU A 145 3.31 -15.32 -12.47
N ILE A 146 3.00 -14.12 -13.03
CA ILE A 146 4.01 -13.31 -13.74
C ILE A 146 5.14 -12.81 -12.84
N LEU A 147 4.96 -12.85 -11.52
CA LEU A 147 6.01 -12.53 -10.54
C LEU A 147 7.02 -13.67 -10.39
N ASN A 148 6.65 -14.89 -10.77
CA ASN A 148 7.53 -16.05 -10.73
C ASN A 148 8.74 -15.88 -11.66
N ASN A 149 9.90 -16.38 -11.25
CA ASN A 149 11.16 -16.28 -11.97
C ASN A 149 11.64 -14.82 -12.21
N LYS A 150 11.16 -13.88 -11.38
CA LYS A 150 11.61 -12.49 -11.37
C LYS A 150 12.45 -12.26 -10.12
N PHE A 151 13.63 -11.72 -10.33
CA PHE A 151 14.46 -11.26 -9.23
C PHE A 151 14.19 -9.78 -8.96
N PHE A 152 13.67 -9.48 -7.78
CA PHE A 152 13.50 -8.11 -7.32
C PHE A 152 14.56 -7.80 -6.26
N ASP A 153 15.40 -6.79 -6.51
CA ASP A 153 16.49 -6.38 -5.59
C ASP A 153 15.94 -5.74 -4.30
N LYS A 154 14.66 -5.45 -4.26
CA LYS A 154 13.96 -4.87 -3.10
C LYS A 154 12.78 -5.75 -2.73
N PRO A 155 12.46 -5.85 -1.43
CA PRO A 155 11.21 -6.46 -1.02
C PRO A 155 10.02 -5.68 -1.59
N TYR A 156 8.92 -6.37 -1.85
CA TYR A 156 7.75 -5.72 -2.44
C TYR A 156 6.46 -5.98 -1.69
N PHE A 157 5.55 -5.02 -1.83
CA PHE A 157 4.16 -5.11 -1.42
C PHE A 157 3.33 -5.60 -2.60
N LEU A 158 2.46 -6.58 -2.37
CA LEU A 158 1.47 -7.00 -3.35
C LEU A 158 0.16 -6.29 -3.05
N SER A 159 -0.38 -5.61 -4.05
CA SER A 159 -1.64 -4.88 -4.02
C SER A 159 -2.50 -5.26 -5.24
N GLY A 160 -3.66 -4.62 -5.40
CA GLY A 160 -4.54 -4.82 -6.54
C GLY A 160 -5.54 -5.95 -6.35
N GLY A 161 -6.72 -5.61 -5.82
CA GLY A 161 -7.88 -6.49 -5.77
C GLY A 161 -7.79 -7.69 -4.83
N LEU A 162 -6.82 -7.72 -3.92
CA LEU A 162 -6.72 -8.74 -2.86
C LEU A 162 -8.04 -8.81 -2.07
N SER A 163 -8.58 -10.03 -1.90
CA SER A 163 -9.84 -10.31 -1.21
C SER A 163 -9.77 -11.67 -0.50
N LEU A 164 -10.77 -11.97 0.32
CA LEU A 164 -10.90 -13.29 0.95
C LEU A 164 -11.01 -14.43 -0.08
N ASP A 165 -11.57 -14.15 -1.26
CA ASP A 165 -11.82 -15.16 -2.29
C ASP A 165 -10.54 -15.54 -3.06
N ASN A 166 -9.56 -14.62 -3.13
CA ASN A 166 -8.37 -14.83 -3.98
C ASN A 166 -7.04 -14.83 -3.21
N ILE A 167 -7.05 -14.49 -1.94
CA ILE A 167 -5.80 -14.33 -1.17
C ILE A 167 -4.99 -15.65 -1.10
N ASN A 168 -5.65 -16.80 -1.17
CA ASN A 168 -5.00 -18.11 -1.22
C ASN A 168 -4.16 -18.31 -2.50
N ASN A 169 -4.46 -17.59 -3.58
CA ASN A 169 -3.70 -17.66 -4.81
C ASN A 169 -2.26 -17.12 -4.68
N ILE A 170 -1.93 -16.45 -3.57
CA ILE A 170 -0.55 -16.07 -3.23
C ILE A 170 0.37 -17.31 -3.19
N ASN A 171 -0.18 -18.48 -2.89
CA ASN A 171 0.57 -19.73 -2.88
C ASN A 171 1.04 -20.16 -4.28
N MET A 172 0.53 -19.57 -5.37
CA MET A 172 1.02 -19.76 -6.73
C MET A 172 2.35 -19.03 -6.97
N ILE A 173 2.68 -18.04 -6.13
CA ILE A 173 3.98 -17.36 -6.17
C ILE A 173 5.00 -18.25 -5.46
N LYS A 174 6.12 -18.55 -6.13
CA LYS A 174 7.18 -19.39 -5.58
C LYS A 174 7.80 -18.74 -4.32
N ASP A 175 8.30 -19.54 -3.41
CA ASP A 175 8.78 -19.09 -2.08
C ASP A 175 9.82 -17.96 -2.13
N LYS A 176 10.72 -18.00 -3.12
CA LYS A 176 11.78 -16.98 -3.29
C LYS A 176 11.25 -15.63 -3.82
N GLU A 177 10.11 -15.65 -4.47
CA GLU A 177 9.48 -14.49 -5.10
C GLU A 177 8.26 -13.97 -4.29
N LYS A 178 7.96 -14.56 -3.13
CA LYS A 178 6.81 -14.15 -2.29
C LYS A 178 6.89 -12.69 -1.86
N PRO A 179 5.75 -12.00 -1.79
CA PRO A 179 5.70 -10.62 -1.32
C PRO A 179 6.14 -10.49 0.14
N TYR A 180 6.78 -9.37 0.47
CA TYR A 180 7.07 -8.99 1.84
C TYR A 180 5.79 -8.61 2.60
N CYS A 181 4.86 -7.92 1.92
CA CYS A 181 3.66 -7.37 2.53
C CYS A 181 2.46 -7.48 1.58
N LEU A 182 1.28 -7.75 2.13
CA LEU A 182 0.00 -7.71 1.43
C LEU A 182 -0.69 -6.38 1.73
N ASP A 183 -1.00 -5.61 0.70
CA ASP A 183 -1.65 -4.29 0.81
C ASP A 183 -3.14 -4.38 0.49
N LEU A 184 -3.98 -4.31 1.50
CA LEU A 184 -5.42 -4.53 1.44
C LEU A 184 -6.16 -3.19 1.46
N ASN A 185 -7.13 -3.00 0.57
CA ASN A 185 -7.92 -1.78 0.50
C ASN A 185 -9.39 -2.07 0.17
N SER A 186 -9.85 -1.80 -1.03
CA SER A 186 -11.27 -1.70 -1.42
C SER A 186 -12.11 -2.96 -1.19
N LYS A 187 -11.53 -4.16 -1.32
CA LYS A 187 -12.25 -5.42 -1.10
C LYS A 187 -12.53 -5.71 0.39
N PHE A 188 -11.86 -5.00 1.27
CA PHE A 188 -12.02 -5.06 2.73
C PHE A 188 -12.73 -3.82 3.29
N GLU A 189 -13.64 -3.23 2.53
CA GLU A 189 -14.41 -2.04 2.93
C GLU A 189 -15.91 -2.31 2.91
N GLU A 190 -16.62 -1.63 3.82
CA GLU A 190 -18.08 -1.42 3.79
C GLU A 190 -18.42 -0.26 2.85
N SER A 191 -17.63 0.81 2.93
CA SER A 191 -17.66 1.98 2.08
C SER A 191 -16.26 2.59 1.96
N PRO A 192 -15.96 3.41 0.95
CA PRO A 192 -14.64 4.01 0.79
C PRO A 192 -14.13 4.68 2.08
N GLY A 193 -13.00 4.18 2.61
CA GLY A 193 -12.37 4.68 3.83
C GLY A 193 -12.79 3.97 5.12
N ILE A 194 -13.85 3.17 5.11
CA ILE A 194 -14.37 2.42 6.26
C ILE A 194 -14.15 0.93 6.03
N LYS A 195 -13.29 0.32 6.82
CA LYS A 195 -13.00 -1.11 6.70
C LYS A 195 -14.08 -1.98 7.33
N ASP A 196 -14.39 -3.06 6.63
CA ASP A 196 -15.28 -4.13 7.07
C ASP A 196 -14.54 -5.00 8.09
N ILE A 197 -14.90 -4.84 9.36
CA ILE A 197 -14.24 -5.52 10.47
C ILE A 197 -14.48 -7.03 10.44
N GLU A 198 -15.62 -7.49 9.90
CA GLU A 198 -15.90 -8.93 9.77
C GLU A 198 -14.96 -9.56 8.73
N LYS A 199 -14.76 -8.91 7.58
CA LYS A 199 -13.80 -9.39 6.58
C LYS A 199 -12.37 -9.40 7.12
N ILE A 200 -11.98 -8.37 7.88
CA ILE A 200 -10.66 -8.33 8.54
C ILE A 200 -10.54 -9.48 9.54
N SER A 201 -11.56 -9.72 10.36
CA SER A 201 -11.57 -10.86 11.30
C SER A 201 -11.45 -12.20 10.57
N LYS A 202 -12.21 -12.39 9.49
CA LYS A 202 -12.14 -13.62 8.67
C LYS A 202 -10.73 -13.79 8.08
N LEU A 203 -10.11 -12.72 7.59
CA LEU A 203 -8.75 -12.76 7.04
C LEU A 203 -7.75 -13.35 8.05
N PHE A 204 -7.75 -12.86 9.28
CA PHE A 204 -6.80 -13.32 10.30
C PHE A 204 -7.12 -14.70 10.87
N ASN A 205 -8.32 -15.23 10.60
CA ASN A 205 -8.72 -16.60 10.94
C ASN A 205 -8.45 -17.59 9.78
N LEU A 206 -7.99 -17.14 8.61
CA LEU A 206 -7.62 -18.03 7.52
C LEU A 206 -6.32 -18.77 7.87
N ASN A 207 -6.34 -20.09 7.68
CA ASN A 207 -5.15 -20.93 7.67
C ASN A 207 -4.57 -20.94 6.24
N LEU A 208 -3.75 -19.96 5.90
CA LEU A 208 -3.03 -19.87 4.64
C LEU A 208 -1.71 -20.65 4.68
#